data_ede9e8f37b1a68f8a21a65f3bcc13162
#
_entry.id   ede9e8f37b1a68f8a21a65f3bcc13162
#
_cell.length_a   1.000
_cell.length_b   1.000
_cell.length_c   1.000
_cell.angle_alpha   90.00
_cell.angle_beta   90.00
_cell.angle_gamma   90.00
#
_symmetry.space_group_name_H-M   'P 1'
#
loop_
_entity.id
_entity.type
_entity.pdbx_description
1 polymer ?
#
loop_
_entity_poly.entity_id
_entity_poly.type
_entity_poly.pdbx_seq_one_letter_code
_entity_poly.pdbx_strand_id
1 'polypeptide(L)'
;MASDHPASRVQRVRHELRRRDLTVLRVDTPTPGFRRITFTGAELAGFTSASFDDHVKLFLDAADGGEPVRRDYTPRQYDAAAGTLAIEFALHGDGPAAHWATQATPGQRATIGGPRGSFIIPTDFDWHLLAGDETALPAVARRLEELPAGTRAFAVLHVAEAADRRALPSAASVQVQWVDSGAALVEAVRALDLPGGEGFAWGAGEAGTMAALRRVLVDERGLDRQAVRVSAYWKQGATAHHEHIET
;
A
#
# COMPACT_ATOMS: atom_id res chain seq x y z
N MET A 1 -29.22 -18.92 12.14
CA MET A 1 -27.78 -18.80 11.90
C MET A 1 -27.54 -17.35 11.50
N ALA A 2 -26.87 -16.56 12.35
CA ALA A 2 -26.51 -15.20 11.98
C ALA A 2 -25.53 -15.32 10.81
N SER A 3 -25.84 -14.71 9.66
CA SER A 3 -24.91 -14.58 8.55
C SER A 3 -23.75 -13.71 9.05
N ASP A 4 -22.59 -14.32 9.16
CA ASP A 4 -21.34 -13.61 9.47
C ASP A 4 -21.06 -12.67 8.30
N HIS A 5 -21.41 -11.41 8.45
CA HIS A 5 -21.13 -10.40 7.42
C HIS A 5 -19.60 -10.20 7.31
N PRO A 6 -19.03 -10.11 6.09
CA PRO A 6 -17.58 -9.94 5.90
C PRO A 6 -16.97 -8.77 6.70
N ALA A 7 -17.77 -7.79 7.06
CA ALA A 7 -17.34 -6.66 7.89
C ALA A 7 -17.05 -7.02 9.35
N SER A 8 -17.75 -8.00 9.92
CA SER A 8 -17.48 -8.45 11.28
C SER A 8 -16.12 -9.15 11.40
N ARG A 9 -15.53 -9.55 10.27
CA ARG A 9 -14.25 -10.26 10.21
C ARG A 9 -13.04 -9.31 10.17
N VAL A 10 -13.24 -8.06 9.77
CA VAL A 10 -12.18 -7.05 9.75
C VAL A 10 -11.95 -6.51 11.16
N GLN A 11 -10.68 -6.47 11.57
CA GLN A 11 -10.29 -5.99 12.88
C GLN A 11 -9.57 -4.63 12.77
N ARG A 12 -9.89 -3.71 13.69
CA ARG A 12 -9.20 -2.44 13.83
C ARG A 12 -8.39 -2.43 15.12
N VAL A 13 -7.08 -2.35 15.00
CA VAL A 13 -6.17 -2.29 16.16
C VAL A 13 -5.54 -0.91 16.19
N ARG A 14 -5.50 -0.28 17.36
CA ARG A 14 -4.73 0.96 17.59
C ARG A 14 -3.37 0.63 18.15
N HIS A 15 -2.36 1.35 17.70
CA HIS A 15 -0.99 1.25 18.21
C HIS A 15 -0.61 2.53 18.94
N GLU A 16 0.34 2.41 19.87
CA GLU A 16 0.98 3.57 20.47
C GLU A 16 1.74 4.36 19.38
N LEU A 17 1.42 5.64 19.26
CA LEU A 17 2.05 6.49 18.27
C LEU A 17 3.46 6.87 18.77
N ARG A 18 4.48 6.29 18.13
CA ARG A 18 5.88 6.53 18.43
C ARG A 18 6.61 7.09 17.23
N ARG A 19 7.49 8.06 17.45
CA ARG A 19 8.53 8.44 16.50
C ARG A 19 9.73 7.53 16.72
N ARG A 20 10.43 7.20 15.63
CA ARG A 20 11.60 6.33 15.63
C ARG A 20 12.66 6.92 14.72
N ASP A 21 13.84 7.12 15.28
CA ASP A 21 15.01 7.54 14.52
C ASP A 21 15.74 6.28 14.02
N LEU A 22 15.85 6.20 12.71
CA LEU A 22 16.38 5.06 12.01
C LEU A 22 17.59 5.47 11.16
N THR A 23 18.36 4.47 10.77
CA THR A 23 19.49 4.63 9.86
C THR A 23 19.24 3.78 8.61
N VAL A 24 19.51 4.32 7.45
CA VAL A 24 19.51 3.57 6.19
C VAL A 24 20.59 2.51 6.25
N LEU A 25 20.19 1.25 6.16
CA LEU A 25 21.08 0.10 6.12
C LEU A 25 21.49 -0.25 4.69
N ARG A 26 20.52 -0.24 3.78
CA ARG A 26 20.68 -0.62 2.38
C ARG A 26 19.69 0.10 1.48
N VAL A 27 20.11 0.34 0.25
CA VAL A 27 19.28 0.88 -0.83
C VAL A 27 19.34 -0.08 -2.01
N ASP A 28 18.19 -0.55 -2.46
CA ASP A 28 18.02 -1.41 -3.62
C ASP A 28 17.17 -0.70 -4.67
N THR A 29 17.30 -1.12 -5.93
CA THR A 29 16.50 -0.63 -7.06
C THR A 29 15.72 -1.80 -7.65
N PRO A 30 14.51 -2.10 -7.13
CA PRO A 30 13.70 -3.21 -7.64
C PRO A 30 13.36 -3.07 -9.12
N THR A 31 13.06 -1.84 -9.55
CA THR A 31 12.83 -1.42 -10.93
C THR A 31 13.29 0.03 -11.10
N PRO A 32 13.44 0.56 -12.33
CA PRO A 32 13.95 1.92 -12.54
C PRO A 32 13.19 3.01 -11.77
N GLY A 33 11.86 2.91 -11.70
CA GLY A 33 10.99 3.87 -11.01
C GLY A 33 10.82 3.61 -9.51
N PHE A 34 11.58 2.67 -8.93
CA PHE A 34 11.45 2.34 -7.49
C PHE A 34 12.78 2.30 -6.76
N ARG A 35 12.77 2.78 -5.52
CA ARG A 35 13.82 2.52 -4.53
C ARG A 35 13.23 1.75 -3.35
N ARG A 36 13.90 0.68 -2.95
CA ARG A 36 13.63 -0.01 -1.69
C ARG A 36 14.72 0.37 -0.71
N ILE A 37 14.34 1.05 0.35
CA ILE A 37 15.25 1.48 1.41
C ILE A 37 14.97 0.62 2.64
N THR A 38 15.99 -0.10 3.08
CA THR A 38 15.96 -0.88 4.32
C THR A 38 16.59 -0.07 5.42
N PHE A 39 15.84 0.13 6.48
CA PHE A 39 16.25 0.86 7.68
C PHE A 39 16.59 -0.11 8.82
N THR A 40 17.44 0.34 9.73
CA THR A 40 17.75 -0.32 11.01
C THR A 40 17.82 0.71 12.12
N GLY A 41 17.74 0.24 13.36
CA GLY A 41 17.87 1.09 14.54
C GLY A 41 17.28 0.43 15.78
N ALA A 42 17.83 0.74 16.95
CA ALA A 42 17.35 0.19 18.23
C ALA A 42 15.87 0.52 18.49
N GLU A 43 15.39 1.64 17.93
CA GLU A 43 13.99 2.08 18.09
C GLU A 43 12.97 1.26 17.29
N LEU A 44 13.44 0.35 16.40
CA LEU A 44 12.56 -0.66 15.80
C LEU A 44 12.13 -1.74 16.79
N ALA A 45 12.74 -1.81 17.97
CA ALA A 45 12.26 -2.69 19.04
C ALA A 45 10.79 -2.33 19.39
N GLY A 46 9.90 -3.33 19.31
CA GLY A 46 8.47 -3.14 19.51
C GLY A 46 7.74 -2.41 18.37
N PHE A 47 8.35 -2.26 17.20
CA PHE A 47 7.61 -1.83 16.00
C PHE A 47 6.57 -2.89 15.65
N THR A 48 5.36 -2.44 15.30
CA THR A 48 4.25 -3.31 14.93
C THR A 48 3.60 -2.79 13.66
N SER A 49 3.42 -3.67 12.70
CA SER A 49 2.61 -3.43 11.49
C SER A 49 1.86 -4.71 11.17
N ALA A 50 0.59 -4.77 11.57
CA ALA A 50 -0.23 -5.98 11.53
C ALA A 50 -1.06 -6.11 10.24
N SER A 51 -1.00 -5.12 9.35
CA SER A 51 -1.71 -5.14 8.07
C SER A 51 -0.84 -4.60 6.94
N PHE A 52 -1.01 -5.18 5.77
CA PHE A 52 -0.41 -4.68 4.53
C PHE A 52 -0.83 -3.24 4.18
N ASP A 53 -1.99 -2.79 4.67
CA ASP A 53 -2.57 -1.47 4.48
C ASP A 53 -2.06 -0.43 5.51
N ASP A 54 -1.17 -0.83 6.40
CA ASP A 54 -0.58 0.08 7.38
C ASP A 54 0.32 1.11 6.69
N HIS A 55 0.40 2.28 7.30
CA HIS A 55 1.32 3.32 6.88
C HIS A 55 2.07 3.95 8.05
N VAL A 56 3.30 4.32 7.79
CA VAL A 56 4.13 5.15 8.65
C VAL A 56 4.34 6.52 7.99
N LYS A 57 4.44 7.56 8.82
CA LYS A 57 4.87 8.89 8.33
C LYS A 57 6.38 8.96 8.31
N LEU A 58 6.93 9.20 7.13
CA LEU A 58 8.33 9.59 6.99
C LEU A 58 8.43 11.11 7.18
N PHE A 59 9.33 11.53 8.04
CA PHE A 59 9.63 12.94 8.29
C PHE A 59 10.91 13.28 7.52
N LEU A 60 10.82 14.26 6.66
CA LEU A 60 11.93 14.75 5.86
C LEU A 60 12.19 16.20 6.23
N ASP A 61 13.44 16.54 6.47
CA ASP A 61 13.80 17.93 6.71
C ASP A 61 13.46 18.77 5.47
N ALA A 62 12.88 19.94 5.71
CA ALA A 62 12.60 20.86 4.64
C ALA A 62 13.93 21.46 4.13
N ALA A 63 14.09 21.53 2.81
CA ALA A 63 15.32 22.05 2.19
C ALA A 63 15.62 23.52 2.54
N ASP A 64 14.59 24.26 2.94
CA ASP A 64 14.64 25.67 3.33
C ASP A 64 14.72 25.89 4.86
N GLY A 65 14.87 24.80 5.65
CA GLY A 65 14.86 24.84 7.11
C GLY A 65 13.50 25.10 7.73
N GLY A 66 12.42 24.99 6.94
CA GLY A 66 11.04 25.08 7.38
C GLY A 66 10.53 23.87 8.15
N GLU A 67 9.20 23.72 8.25
CA GLU A 67 8.62 22.56 8.90
C GLU A 67 8.91 21.26 8.10
N PRO A 68 9.22 20.14 8.79
CA PRO A 68 9.48 18.87 8.13
C PRO A 68 8.31 18.42 7.24
N VAL A 69 8.62 18.03 6.04
CA VAL A 69 7.67 17.43 5.11
C VAL A 69 7.32 16.03 5.60
N ARG A 70 6.04 15.68 5.61
CA ARG A 70 5.54 14.38 6.07
C ARG A 70 4.88 13.66 4.90
N ARG A 71 5.26 12.40 4.67
CA ARG A 71 4.65 11.54 3.66
C ARG A 71 4.36 10.17 4.23
N ASP A 72 3.23 9.61 3.83
CA ASP A 72 2.82 8.27 4.25
C ASP A 72 3.42 7.21 3.33
N TYR A 73 3.97 6.16 3.94
CA TYR A 73 4.56 5.02 3.25
C TYR A 73 4.16 3.71 3.89
N THR A 74 3.98 2.69 3.06
CA THR A 74 3.70 1.34 3.51
C THR A 74 4.95 0.70 4.14
N PRO A 75 4.88 0.14 5.37
CA PRO A 75 5.87 -0.81 5.86
C PRO A 75 5.88 -2.05 4.97
N ARG A 76 6.76 -2.06 3.96
CA ARG A 76 6.79 -3.13 2.94
C ARG A 76 7.19 -4.47 3.53
N GLN A 77 8.14 -4.47 4.45
CA GLN A 77 8.62 -5.64 5.15
C GLN A 77 9.21 -5.22 6.49
N TYR A 78 8.87 -5.94 7.54
CA TYR A 78 9.48 -5.79 8.85
C TYR A 78 10.01 -7.13 9.31
N ASP A 79 11.28 -7.16 9.68
CA ASP A 79 11.94 -8.33 10.28
C ASP A 79 12.37 -7.96 11.71
N ALA A 80 11.64 -8.48 12.69
CA ALA A 80 11.90 -8.22 14.10
C ALA A 80 13.20 -8.87 14.58
N ALA A 81 13.58 -10.02 14.02
CA ALA A 81 14.80 -10.72 14.40
C ALA A 81 16.05 -10.00 13.87
N ALA A 82 15.98 -9.50 12.64
CA ALA A 82 17.05 -8.71 12.03
C ALA A 82 17.03 -7.24 12.47
N GLY A 83 15.94 -6.76 13.12
CA GLY A 83 15.76 -5.36 13.47
C GLY A 83 15.74 -4.44 12.26
N THR A 84 15.03 -4.84 11.18
CA THR A 84 15.01 -4.10 9.92
C THR A 84 13.59 -3.80 9.45
N LEU A 85 13.42 -2.63 8.83
CA LEU A 85 12.19 -2.19 8.18
C LEU A 85 12.49 -1.75 6.75
N ALA A 86 11.84 -2.35 5.77
CA ALA A 86 11.93 -1.94 4.38
C ALA A 86 10.71 -1.10 3.97
N ILE A 87 10.97 -0.01 3.26
CA ILE A 87 9.96 0.85 2.63
C ILE A 87 10.32 0.97 1.15
N GLU A 88 9.32 0.88 0.27
CA GLU A 88 9.50 1.15 -1.16
C GLU A 88 8.95 2.51 -1.51
N PHE A 89 9.72 3.23 -2.31
CA PHE A 89 9.43 4.58 -2.79
C PHE A 89 9.21 4.51 -4.30
N ALA A 90 8.01 4.86 -4.75
CA ALA A 90 7.79 5.14 -6.16
C ALA A 90 8.40 6.52 -6.49
N LEU A 91 9.27 6.56 -7.49
CA LEU A 91 10.03 7.73 -7.91
C LEU A 91 9.26 8.51 -8.98
N HIS A 92 8.02 8.85 -8.72
CA HIS A 92 7.20 9.64 -9.63
C HIS A 92 7.16 11.11 -9.20
N GLY A 93 7.23 12.02 -10.17
CA GLY A 93 7.21 13.46 -9.93
C GLY A 93 8.43 13.99 -9.17
N ASP A 94 8.41 15.31 -8.91
CA ASP A 94 9.50 16.04 -8.25
C ASP A 94 9.25 16.24 -6.74
N GLY A 95 8.53 15.32 -6.13
CA GLY A 95 8.19 15.39 -4.72
C GLY A 95 9.41 15.22 -3.80
N PRO A 96 9.43 15.90 -2.63
CA PRO A 96 10.58 15.87 -1.72
C PRO A 96 10.95 14.46 -1.25
N ALA A 97 9.99 13.54 -1.15
CA ALA A 97 10.26 12.17 -0.75
C ALA A 97 10.89 11.32 -1.88
N ALA A 98 10.47 11.53 -3.14
CA ALA A 98 11.11 10.90 -4.29
C ALA A 98 12.55 11.39 -4.45
N HIS A 99 12.77 12.72 -4.30
CA HIS A 99 14.10 13.32 -4.32
C HIS A 99 15.00 12.75 -3.20
N TRP A 100 14.50 12.69 -1.97
CA TRP A 100 15.22 12.10 -0.85
C TRP A 100 15.57 10.63 -1.09
N ALA A 101 14.61 9.82 -1.56
CA ALA A 101 14.81 8.40 -1.83
C ALA A 101 15.82 8.13 -2.95
N THR A 102 15.88 9.02 -3.96
CA THR A 102 16.86 8.93 -5.06
C THR A 102 18.28 9.16 -4.56
N GLN A 103 18.47 10.00 -3.54
CA GLN A 103 19.76 10.36 -2.97
C GLN A 103 20.12 9.56 -1.72
N ALA A 104 19.22 8.71 -1.23
CA ALA A 104 19.44 7.95 0.00
C ALA A 104 20.66 7.04 -0.10
N THR A 105 21.48 7.05 0.94
CA THR A 105 22.70 6.24 1.05
C THR A 105 22.78 5.54 2.41
N PRO A 106 23.44 4.38 2.51
CA PRO A 106 23.69 3.73 3.79
C PRO A 106 24.36 4.68 4.79
N GLY A 107 23.91 4.64 6.05
CA GLY A 107 24.35 5.53 7.12
C GLY A 107 23.54 6.81 7.28
N GLN A 108 22.73 7.18 6.30
CA GLN A 108 21.86 8.35 6.39
C GLN A 108 20.75 8.14 7.43
N ARG A 109 20.42 9.20 8.17
CA ARG A 109 19.33 9.17 9.15
C ARG A 109 17.97 9.46 8.53
N ALA A 110 16.95 8.87 9.10
CA ALA A 110 15.54 9.12 8.78
C ALA A 110 14.69 8.92 10.02
N THR A 111 13.64 9.73 10.17
CA THR A 111 12.68 9.60 11.26
C THR A 111 11.35 9.13 10.69
N ILE A 112 10.76 8.10 11.31
CA ILE A 112 9.40 7.65 11.00
C ILE A 112 8.48 7.80 12.21
N GLY A 113 7.16 7.88 11.96
CA GLY A 113 6.13 7.87 13.01
C GLY A 113 5.03 6.88 12.71
N GLY A 114 4.58 6.14 13.70
CA GLY A 114 3.52 5.14 13.56
C GLY A 114 4.02 3.71 13.36
N PRO A 115 3.16 2.79 12.83
CA PRO A 115 1.76 3.04 12.43
C PRO A 115 0.88 3.50 13.58
N ARG A 116 -0.18 4.27 13.26
CA ARG A 116 -1.17 4.68 14.27
C ARG A 116 -2.11 3.53 14.65
N GLY A 117 -2.27 2.58 13.78
CA GLY A 117 -3.13 1.40 13.93
C GLY A 117 -3.10 0.55 12.68
N SER A 118 -3.74 -0.60 12.75
CA SER A 118 -3.87 -1.54 11.64
C SER A 118 -5.33 -1.85 11.35
N PHE A 119 -5.67 -1.91 10.06
CA PHE A 119 -6.93 -2.39 9.55
C PHE A 119 -6.70 -3.80 8.98
N ILE A 120 -6.93 -4.80 9.82
CA ILE A 120 -6.56 -6.19 9.53
C ILE A 120 -7.67 -6.84 8.71
N ILE A 121 -7.37 -7.11 7.45
CA ILE A 121 -8.24 -7.85 6.53
C ILE A 121 -7.80 -9.31 6.58
N PRO A 122 -8.68 -10.25 6.99
CA PRO A 122 -8.37 -11.68 7.00
C PRO A 122 -7.85 -12.20 5.65
N THR A 123 -7.04 -13.24 5.70
CA THR A 123 -6.48 -13.86 4.49
C THR A 123 -7.35 -14.99 3.92
N ASP A 124 -8.36 -15.41 4.65
CA ASP A 124 -9.23 -16.57 4.37
C ASP A 124 -10.55 -16.21 3.68
N PHE A 125 -10.61 -15.05 3.00
CA PHE A 125 -11.66 -14.78 2.01
C PHE A 125 -11.48 -15.70 0.80
N ASP A 126 -12.60 -16.09 0.16
CA ASP A 126 -12.58 -16.93 -1.05
C ASP A 126 -11.79 -16.29 -2.19
N TRP A 127 -11.79 -14.94 -2.23
CA TRP A 127 -10.99 -14.18 -3.18
C TRP A 127 -10.63 -12.79 -2.65
N HIS A 128 -9.53 -12.26 -3.17
CA HIS A 128 -9.08 -10.89 -2.95
C HIS A 128 -8.95 -10.15 -4.27
N LEU A 129 -9.45 -8.92 -4.33
CA LEU A 129 -9.17 -7.97 -5.40
C LEU A 129 -8.28 -6.85 -4.85
N LEU A 130 -7.16 -6.62 -5.50
CA LEU A 130 -6.18 -5.59 -5.17
C LEU A 130 -6.00 -4.69 -6.39
N ALA A 131 -6.34 -3.41 -6.28
CA ALA A 131 -6.27 -2.48 -7.40
C ALA A 131 -5.54 -1.19 -7.01
N GLY A 132 -4.68 -0.67 -7.86
CA GLY A 132 -4.01 0.59 -7.56
C GLY A 132 -2.93 0.98 -8.55
N ASP A 133 -2.37 2.15 -8.31
CA ASP A 133 -1.23 2.66 -9.05
C ASP A 133 0.12 2.31 -8.38
N GLU A 134 1.21 2.87 -8.91
CA GLU A 134 2.57 2.64 -8.39
C GLU A 134 2.71 2.94 -6.90
N THR A 135 1.91 3.87 -6.34
CA THR A 135 1.97 4.19 -4.91
C THR A 135 1.40 3.09 -4.02
N ALA A 136 0.45 2.30 -4.56
CA ALA A 136 -0.17 1.16 -3.91
C ALA A 136 0.63 -0.14 -4.08
N LEU A 137 1.52 -0.21 -5.07
CA LEU A 137 2.25 -1.44 -5.42
C LEU A 137 2.99 -2.09 -4.24
N PRO A 138 3.64 -1.33 -3.32
CA PRO A 138 4.26 -1.92 -2.14
C PRO A 138 3.27 -2.66 -1.22
N ALA A 139 2.07 -2.10 -1.01
CA ALA A 139 1.01 -2.71 -0.20
C ALA A 139 0.45 -3.96 -0.89
N VAL A 140 0.19 -3.88 -2.20
CA VAL A 140 -0.27 -5.02 -3.00
C VAL A 140 0.74 -6.16 -2.96
N ALA A 141 2.03 -5.87 -3.19
CA ALA A 141 3.09 -6.86 -3.16
C ALA A 141 3.17 -7.54 -1.77
N ARG A 142 3.11 -6.76 -0.69
CA ARG A 142 3.07 -7.29 0.67
C ARG A 142 1.86 -8.20 0.88
N ARG A 143 0.64 -7.76 0.48
CA ARG A 143 -0.56 -8.59 0.63
C ARG A 143 -0.45 -9.91 -0.11
N LEU A 144 0.04 -9.90 -1.35
CA LEU A 144 0.21 -11.11 -2.14
C LEU A 144 1.18 -12.11 -1.50
N GLU A 145 2.25 -11.62 -0.85
CA GLU A 145 3.18 -12.45 -0.08
C GLU A 145 2.56 -13.01 1.20
N GLU A 146 1.59 -12.31 1.81
CA GLU A 146 0.88 -12.75 3.02
C GLU A 146 -0.23 -13.77 2.74
N LEU A 147 -0.74 -13.84 1.49
CA LEU A 147 -1.85 -14.74 1.15
C LEU A 147 -1.39 -16.21 1.11
N PRO A 148 -2.13 -17.12 1.79
CA PRO A 148 -1.79 -18.53 1.81
C PRO A 148 -2.07 -19.24 0.48
N ALA A 149 -1.49 -20.42 0.30
CA ALA A 149 -1.80 -21.30 -0.81
C ALA A 149 -3.30 -21.66 -0.83
N GLY A 150 -3.89 -21.72 -2.04
CA GLY A 150 -5.29 -21.98 -2.24
C GLY A 150 -6.19 -20.74 -2.29
N THR A 151 -5.73 -19.61 -1.81
CA THR A 151 -6.43 -18.32 -1.98
C THR A 151 -6.40 -17.88 -3.45
N ARG A 152 -7.48 -17.26 -3.92
CA ARG A 152 -7.53 -16.61 -5.24
C ARG A 152 -7.34 -15.12 -5.08
N ALA A 153 -6.46 -14.53 -5.88
CA ALA A 153 -6.22 -13.10 -5.87
C ALA A 153 -6.21 -12.52 -7.29
N PHE A 154 -6.75 -11.33 -7.42
CA PHE A 154 -6.77 -10.53 -8.64
C PHE A 154 -6.05 -9.23 -8.35
N ALA A 155 -5.03 -8.91 -9.12
CA ALA A 155 -4.30 -7.65 -8.99
C ALA A 155 -4.42 -6.86 -10.30
N VAL A 156 -5.05 -5.69 -10.26
CA VAL A 156 -5.15 -4.77 -11.40
C VAL A 156 -4.30 -3.54 -11.07
N LEU A 157 -3.20 -3.37 -11.79
CA LEU A 157 -2.15 -2.44 -11.42
C LEU A 157 -1.80 -1.50 -12.56
N HIS A 158 -1.72 -0.22 -12.25
CA HIS A 158 -1.21 0.83 -13.13
C HIS A 158 0.20 1.23 -12.66
N VAL A 159 1.14 1.29 -13.61
CA VAL A 159 2.44 1.94 -13.45
C VAL A 159 2.70 2.82 -14.66
N ALA A 160 3.29 4.00 -14.43
CA ALA A 160 3.54 4.96 -15.49
C ALA A 160 4.46 4.39 -16.57
N GLU A 161 5.48 3.63 -16.16
CA GLU A 161 6.48 3.05 -17.06
C GLU A 161 6.38 1.53 -17.08
N ALA A 162 6.33 0.93 -18.26
CA ALA A 162 6.27 -0.53 -18.42
C ALA A 162 7.48 -1.25 -17.79
N ALA A 163 8.62 -0.57 -17.67
CA ALA A 163 9.82 -1.08 -17.01
C ALA A 163 9.64 -1.29 -15.49
N ASP A 164 8.60 -0.73 -14.90
CA ASP A 164 8.27 -0.89 -13.47
C ASP A 164 7.32 -2.08 -13.21
N ARG A 165 6.82 -2.71 -14.26
CA ARG A 165 6.09 -3.98 -14.14
C ARG A 165 7.04 -5.08 -13.69
N ARG A 166 6.67 -5.77 -12.64
CA ARG A 166 7.54 -6.79 -12.03
C ARG A 166 6.76 -8.02 -11.60
N ALA A 167 7.47 -9.11 -11.37
CA ALA A 167 6.89 -10.28 -10.74
C ALA A 167 6.42 -9.95 -9.31
N LEU A 168 5.27 -10.48 -8.93
CA LEU A 168 4.68 -10.35 -7.61
C LEU A 168 4.56 -11.75 -7.01
N PRO A 169 5.57 -12.20 -6.23
CA PRO A 169 5.57 -13.55 -5.67
C PRO A 169 4.42 -13.72 -4.68
N SER A 170 3.78 -14.90 -4.72
CA SER A 170 2.71 -15.28 -3.82
C SER A 170 2.61 -16.80 -3.76
N ALA A 171 2.14 -17.34 -2.63
CA ALA A 171 1.70 -18.73 -2.54
C ALA A 171 0.26 -18.91 -3.08
N ALA A 172 -0.51 -17.82 -3.17
CA ALA A 172 -1.87 -17.82 -3.70
C ALA A 172 -1.90 -17.98 -5.23
N SER A 173 -3.07 -18.33 -5.77
CA SER A 173 -3.32 -18.28 -7.22
C SER A 173 -3.63 -16.85 -7.62
N VAL A 174 -2.68 -16.18 -8.25
CA VAL A 174 -2.78 -14.74 -8.57
C VAL A 174 -2.94 -14.51 -10.06
N GLN A 175 -3.95 -13.72 -10.41
CA GLN A 175 -4.10 -13.11 -11.74
C GLN A 175 -3.63 -11.66 -11.68
N VAL A 176 -2.57 -11.31 -12.41
CA VAL A 176 -2.06 -9.94 -12.47
C VAL A 176 -2.37 -9.33 -13.83
N GLN A 177 -3.01 -8.18 -13.82
CA GLN A 177 -3.25 -7.38 -15.01
C GLN A 177 -2.60 -5.99 -14.85
N TRP A 178 -1.65 -5.69 -15.72
CA TRP A 178 -1.03 -4.38 -15.82
C TRP A 178 -1.78 -3.54 -16.84
N VAL A 179 -2.05 -2.30 -16.49
CA VAL A 179 -2.76 -1.32 -17.33
C VAL A 179 -1.96 -0.02 -17.44
N ASP A 180 -2.30 0.82 -18.43
CA ASP A 180 -1.50 1.98 -18.81
C ASP A 180 -2.09 3.31 -18.31
N SER A 181 -3.21 3.27 -17.56
CA SER A 181 -3.83 4.48 -17.00
C SER A 181 -4.78 4.15 -15.87
N GLY A 182 -5.09 5.14 -15.02
CA GLY A 182 -6.14 5.03 -14.01
C GLY A 182 -7.52 4.74 -14.60
N ALA A 183 -7.85 5.30 -15.76
CA ALA A 183 -9.09 4.97 -16.46
C ALA A 183 -9.12 3.51 -16.92
N ALA A 184 -8.03 3.00 -17.48
CA ALA A 184 -7.90 1.60 -17.86
C ALA A 184 -7.97 0.66 -16.65
N LEU A 185 -7.47 1.09 -15.48
CA LEU A 185 -7.58 0.34 -14.23
C LEU A 185 -9.06 0.17 -13.84
N VAL A 186 -9.83 1.24 -13.88
CA VAL A 186 -11.27 1.21 -13.55
C VAL A 186 -12.04 0.31 -14.52
N GLU A 187 -11.77 0.40 -15.83
CA GLU A 187 -12.39 -0.44 -16.85
C GLU A 187 -12.01 -1.93 -16.70
N ALA A 188 -10.74 -2.20 -16.42
CA ALA A 188 -10.29 -3.57 -16.17
C ALA A 188 -11.00 -4.19 -14.96
N VAL A 189 -11.16 -3.45 -13.85
CA VAL A 189 -11.92 -3.92 -12.69
C VAL A 189 -13.41 -4.08 -13.02
N ARG A 190 -13.98 -3.19 -13.83
CA ARG A 190 -15.38 -3.32 -14.27
C ARG A 190 -15.62 -4.60 -15.06
N ALA A 191 -14.68 -4.97 -15.92
CA ALA A 191 -14.76 -6.14 -16.80
C ALA A 191 -14.32 -7.44 -16.14
N LEU A 192 -13.71 -7.38 -14.94
CA LEU A 192 -13.15 -8.55 -14.28
C LEU A 192 -14.25 -9.52 -13.87
N ASP A 193 -14.10 -10.80 -14.22
CA ASP A 193 -15.00 -11.87 -13.77
C ASP A 193 -14.56 -12.32 -12.35
N LEU A 194 -15.27 -11.81 -11.34
CA LEU A 194 -15.03 -12.19 -9.95
C LEU A 194 -15.81 -13.46 -9.62
N PRO A 195 -15.17 -14.45 -8.96
CA PRO A 195 -15.85 -15.66 -8.59
C PRO A 195 -16.93 -15.40 -7.52
N GLY A 196 -17.85 -16.36 -7.38
CA GLY A 196 -18.77 -16.37 -6.25
C GLY A 196 -18.04 -16.60 -4.92
N GLY A 197 -18.77 -16.43 -3.82
CA GLY A 197 -18.26 -16.55 -2.46
C GLY A 197 -17.97 -15.21 -1.80
N GLU A 198 -17.38 -15.26 -0.61
CA GLU A 198 -17.00 -14.06 0.13
C GLU A 198 -15.67 -13.51 -0.37
N GLY A 199 -15.66 -12.27 -0.81
CA GLY A 199 -14.43 -11.61 -1.25
C GLY A 199 -14.20 -10.28 -0.58
N PHE A 200 -12.97 -9.80 -0.70
CA PHE A 200 -12.60 -8.47 -0.23
C PHE A 200 -11.89 -7.69 -1.34
N ALA A 201 -12.41 -6.51 -1.64
CA ALA A 201 -11.81 -5.59 -2.60
C ALA A 201 -11.08 -4.45 -1.89
N TRP A 202 -9.81 -4.30 -2.20
CA TRP A 202 -8.97 -3.21 -1.71
C TRP A 202 -8.40 -2.42 -2.87
N GLY A 203 -8.33 -1.09 -2.71
CA GLY A 203 -7.71 -0.22 -3.70
C GLY A 203 -7.07 1.00 -3.10
N ALA A 204 -5.95 1.45 -3.69
CA ALA A 204 -5.31 2.70 -3.32
C ALA A 204 -4.60 3.36 -4.52
N GLY A 205 -4.50 4.70 -4.49
CA GLY A 205 -3.85 5.47 -5.56
C GLY A 205 -4.39 6.89 -5.69
N GLU A 206 -4.45 7.39 -6.92
CA GLU A 206 -4.94 8.74 -7.22
C GLU A 206 -6.43 8.89 -6.86
N ALA A 207 -6.77 10.03 -6.23
CA ALA A 207 -8.09 10.29 -5.65
C ALA A 207 -9.25 10.13 -6.64
N GLY A 208 -9.14 10.69 -7.85
CA GLY A 208 -10.20 10.60 -8.86
C GLY A 208 -10.40 9.18 -9.37
N THR A 209 -9.31 8.47 -9.62
CA THR A 209 -9.31 7.07 -10.02
C THR A 209 -9.93 6.19 -8.91
N MET A 210 -9.56 6.42 -7.67
CA MET A 210 -10.08 5.66 -6.53
C MET A 210 -11.57 5.92 -6.28
N ALA A 211 -12.05 7.15 -6.46
CA ALA A 211 -13.48 7.45 -6.39
C ALA A 211 -14.27 6.71 -7.49
N ALA A 212 -13.75 6.67 -8.72
CA ALA A 212 -14.35 5.92 -9.81
C ALA A 212 -14.33 4.41 -9.56
N LEU A 213 -13.20 3.88 -9.06
CA LEU A 213 -13.06 2.48 -8.70
C LEU A 213 -14.10 2.07 -7.65
N ARG A 214 -14.26 2.87 -6.59
CA ARG A 214 -15.23 2.58 -5.54
C ARG A 214 -16.66 2.54 -6.08
N ARG A 215 -17.03 3.48 -6.96
CA ARG A 215 -18.34 3.47 -7.61
C ARG A 215 -18.56 2.18 -8.40
N VAL A 216 -17.56 1.75 -9.18
CA VAL A 216 -17.64 0.47 -9.91
C VAL A 216 -17.86 -0.68 -8.96
N LEU A 217 -17.09 -0.79 -7.90
CA LEU A 217 -17.17 -1.92 -6.97
C LEU A 217 -18.51 -1.96 -6.22
N VAL A 218 -18.97 -0.83 -5.70
CA VAL A 218 -20.16 -0.76 -4.86
C VAL A 218 -21.44 -0.60 -5.66
N ASP A 219 -21.49 0.42 -6.55
CA ASP A 219 -22.76 0.80 -7.18
C ASP A 219 -23.05 0.00 -8.45
N GLU A 220 -22.03 -0.35 -9.24
CA GLU A 220 -22.22 -1.09 -10.49
C GLU A 220 -22.14 -2.61 -10.27
N ARG A 221 -21.19 -3.10 -9.47
CA ARG A 221 -20.99 -4.53 -9.21
C ARG A 221 -21.71 -5.05 -7.97
N GLY A 222 -22.25 -4.15 -7.13
CA GLY A 222 -23.07 -4.50 -5.98
C GLY A 222 -22.29 -5.16 -4.84
N LEU A 223 -20.98 -4.96 -4.73
CA LEU A 223 -20.22 -5.47 -3.59
C LEU A 223 -20.65 -4.77 -2.30
N ASP A 224 -20.71 -5.54 -1.21
CA ASP A 224 -20.98 -4.96 0.11
C ASP A 224 -19.94 -3.88 0.43
N ARG A 225 -20.40 -2.69 0.81
CA ARG A 225 -19.55 -1.56 1.21
C ARG A 225 -18.53 -1.95 2.28
N GLN A 226 -18.87 -2.90 3.12
CA GLN A 226 -18.01 -3.38 4.20
C GLN A 226 -16.95 -4.38 3.72
N ALA A 227 -17.12 -4.95 2.54
CA ALA A 227 -16.14 -5.79 1.86
C ALA A 227 -15.26 -4.98 0.87
N VAL A 228 -15.41 -3.65 0.87
CA VAL A 228 -14.66 -2.74 -0.01
C VAL A 228 -13.91 -1.71 0.81
N ARG A 229 -12.60 -1.61 0.60
CA ARG A 229 -11.76 -0.56 1.17
C ARG A 229 -10.97 0.13 0.07
N VAL A 230 -11.27 1.40 -0.16
CA VAL A 230 -10.60 2.22 -1.17
C VAL A 230 -10.07 3.50 -0.52
N SER A 231 -8.82 3.83 -0.79
CA SER A 231 -8.11 4.97 -0.20
C SER A 231 -7.44 5.82 -1.27
N ALA A 232 -7.57 7.14 -1.16
CA ALA A 232 -6.77 8.05 -1.95
C ALA A 232 -5.42 8.28 -1.25
N TYR A 233 -4.32 7.83 -1.88
CA TYR A 233 -2.97 8.02 -1.37
C TYR A 233 -2.39 9.36 -1.82
N TRP A 234 -2.84 9.85 -2.98
CA TRP A 234 -2.45 11.13 -3.52
C TRP A 234 -3.55 11.75 -4.39
N LYS A 235 -3.42 13.01 -4.68
CA LYS A 235 -4.35 13.74 -5.54
C LYS A 235 -3.56 14.66 -6.45
N GLN A 236 -3.86 14.60 -7.74
CA GLN A 236 -3.23 15.46 -8.72
C GLN A 236 -3.41 16.94 -8.35
N GLY A 237 -2.32 17.69 -8.32
CA GLY A 237 -2.33 19.12 -7.96
C GLY A 237 -2.36 19.42 -6.45
N ALA A 238 -2.32 18.41 -5.56
CA ALA A 238 -2.25 18.60 -4.11
C ALA A 238 -0.89 18.15 -3.55
N THR A 239 -0.35 18.89 -2.59
CA THR A 239 1.00 18.63 -2.01
C THR A 239 1.03 17.55 -0.94
N ALA A 240 -0.09 17.22 -0.31
CA ALA A 240 -0.23 16.10 0.63
C ALA A 240 -1.71 15.70 0.69
N HIS A 241 -1.99 14.46 0.36
CA HIS A 241 -3.36 13.94 0.38
C HIS A 241 -3.34 12.47 0.80
N HIS A 242 -4.15 12.14 1.79
CA HIS A 242 -4.47 10.76 2.14
C HIS A 242 -5.88 10.75 2.71
N GLU A 243 -6.79 10.05 2.06
CA GLU A 243 -8.19 9.98 2.45
C GLU A 243 -8.74 8.56 2.23
N HIS A 244 -9.57 8.09 3.16
CA HIS A 244 -10.43 6.93 2.93
C HIS A 244 -11.71 7.37 2.24
N ILE A 245 -12.01 6.78 1.10
CA ILE A 245 -13.20 7.12 0.30
C ILE A 245 -14.38 6.31 0.85
N GLU A 246 -15.20 6.93 1.71
CA GLU A 246 -16.29 6.26 2.43
C GLU A 246 -17.70 6.47 1.84
N THR A 247 -17.88 7.36 0.85
CA THR A 247 -19.21 7.70 0.28
C THR A 247 -19.51 6.99 -1.01
#